data_003e91dd2a81eef70bfee468417f973e
#
_entry.id   003e91dd2a81eef70bfee468417f973e
#
_cell.length_a   1.000
_cell.length_b   1.000
_cell.length_c   1.000
_cell.angle_alpha   90.00
_cell.angle_beta   90.00
_cell.angle_gamma   90.00
#
_symmetry.space_group_name_H-M   'P 1'
#
loop_
_entity.id
_entity.type
_entity.pdbx_description
1 polymer ?
#
loop_
_entity_poly.entity_id
_entity_poly.type
_entity_poly.pdbx_seq_one_letter_code
_entity_poly.pdbx_strand_id
1 'polypeptide(L)'
;MRCVVTVHEPMYDFNDKKYIRFVIPEKVAEIVERMQTSRKHLLINQNIDNPLDGRVLTVKVPFRYRRVMCEVKGRPIQSLIKGDEVSIVADFKGIWNVGTYSGFSWVLSSSSV
;
A
#
# COMPACT_ATOMS: atom_id res chain seq x y z
N MET A 1 -9.77 -0.37 4.17
CA MET A 1 -9.11 0.29 5.32
C MET A 1 -9.06 1.79 5.09
N ARG A 2 -9.58 2.54 6.04
CA ARG A 2 -9.58 4.01 6.00
C ARG A 2 -8.85 4.54 7.23
N CYS A 3 -7.85 5.41 7.03
CA CYS A 3 -7.13 6.00 8.16
C CYS A 3 -6.32 7.23 7.75
N VAL A 4 -5.87 7.97 8.77
CA VAL A 4 -4.91 9.05 8.58
C VAL A 4 -3.52 8.48 8.76
N VAL A 5 -2.65 8.75 7.80
CA VAL A 5 -1.30 8.19 7.74
C VAL A 5 -0.27 9.29 7.48
N THR A 6 0.99 8.98 7.67
CA THR A 6 2.11 9.88 7.36
C THR A 6 2.94 9.26 6.23
N VAL A 7 3.31 10.06 5.25
CA VAL A 7 4.18 9.59 4.16
C VAL A 7 5.55 9.23 4.73
N HIS A 8 5.96 7.99 4.53
CA HIS A 8 7.30 7.50 4.88
C HIS A 8 8.27 7.62 3.71
N GLU A 9 7.80 7.24 2.52
CA GLU A 9 8.55 7.36 1.27
C GLU A 9 7.61 7.86 0.18
N PRO A 10 8.00 8.92 -0.57
CA PRO A 10 7.19 9.43 -1.67
C PRO A 10 6.95 8.37 -2.75
N MET A 11 5.99 8.64 -3.63
CA MET A 11 5.68 7.73 -4.73
C MET A 11 6.93 7.40 -5.55
N TYR A 12 7.13 6.11 -5.82
CA TYR A 12 8.28 5.61 -6.58
C TYR A 12 7.85 4.51 -7.55
N ASP A 13 8.73 4.23 -8.51
CA ASP A 13 8.54 3.19 -9.51
C ASP A 13 9.28 1.91 -9.13
N PHE A 14 8.64 0.78 -9.33
CA PHE A 14 9.26 -0.54 -9.22
C PHE A 14 8.54 -1.51 -10.14
N ASN A 15 9.29 -2.16 -11.05
CA ASN A 15 8.74 -3.13 -12.02
C ASN A 15 7.54 -2.57 -12.81
N ASP A 16 7.69 -1.36 -13.33
CA ASP A 16 6.66 -0.64 -14.12
C ASP A 16 5.38 -0.33 -13.36
N LYS A 17 5.43 -0.39 -12.03
CA LYS A 17 4.30 -0.05 -11.15
C LYS A 17 4.68 1.08 -10.22
N LYS A 18 3.67 1.78 -9.73
CA LYS A 18 3.85 2.89 -8.78
C LYS A 18 3.46 2.45 -7.39
N TYR A 19 4.29 2.82 -6.42
CA TYR A 19 4.08 2.53 -5.01
C TYR A 19 4.30 3.77 -4.16
N ILE A 20 3.73 3.77 -2.98
CA ILE A 20 3.99 4.77 -1.95
C ILE A 20 4.01 4.05 -0.60
N ARG A 21 4.83 4.52 0.33
CA ARG A 21 4.93 3.95 1.67
C ARG A 21 4.43 4.93 2.71
N PHE A 22 3.58 4.42 3.60
CA PHE A 22 2.98 5.20 4.68
C PHE A 22 3.32 4.61 6.04
N VAL A 23 3.53 5.48 7.02
CA VAL A 23 3.48 5.07 8.43
C VAL A 23 2.01 5.07 8.85
N ILE A 24 1.52 3.92 9.27
CA ILE A 24 0.14 3.74 9.70
C ILE A 24 0.05 3.68 11.22
N PRO A 25 -1.13 4.03 11.82
CA PRO A 25 -1.32 3.88 13.25
C PRO A 25 -1.12 2.45 13.70
N GLU A 26 -0.63 2.27 14.93
CA GLU A 26 -0.35 0.93 15.48
C GLU A 26 -1.54 -0.02 15.41
N LYS A 27 -2.74 0.47 15.77
CA LYS A 27 -3.97 -0.33 15.71
C LYS A 27 -4.33 -0.75 14.30
N VAL A 28 -4.05 0.12 13.32
CA VAL A 28 -4.28 -0.19 11.90
C VAL A 28 -3.27 -1.22 11.44
N ALA A 29 -2.01 -1.14 11.87
CA ALA A 29 -0.99 -2.15 11.56
C ALA A 29 -1.42 -3.53 12.07
N GLU A 30 -2.00 -3.62 13.25
CA GLU A 30 -2.53 -4.87 13.80
C GLU A 30 -3.66 -5.44 12.93
N ILE A 31 -4.54 -4.58 12.41
CA ILE A 31 -5.62 -4.98 11.51
C ILE A 31 -5.05 -5.50 10.20
N VAL A 32 -4.10 -4.79 9.62
CA VAL A 32 -3.42 -5.19 8.37
C VAL A 32 -2.76 -6.56 8.55
N GLU A 33 -2.03 -6.75 9.63
CA GLU A 33 -1.36 -8.02 9.94
C GLU A 33 -2.38 -9.15 10.05
N ARG A 34 -3.50 -8.92 10.73
CA ARG A 34 -4.57 -9.90 10.88
C ARG A 34 -5.20 -10.28 9.53
N MET A 35 -5.47 -9.29 8.68
CA MET A 35 -6.02 -9.54 7.35
C MET A 35 -5.06 -10.36 6.50
N GLN A 36 -3.78 -10.05 6.53
CA GLN A 36 -2.76 -10.80 5.80
C GLN A 36 -2.63 -12.24 6.34
N THR A 37 -2.60 -12.39 7.66
CA THR A 37 -2.49 -13.70 8.30
C THR A 37 -3.68 -14.59 7.95
N SER A 38 -4.89 -14.04 7.84
CA SER A 38 -6.09 -14.81 7.46
C SER A 38 -6.00 -15.42 6.07
N ARG A 39 -5.13 -14.90 5.19
CA ARG A 39 -4.93 -15.39 3.82
C ARG A 39 -3.58 -16.08 3.62
N LYS A 40 -2.79 -16.21 4.68
CA LYS A 40 -1.43 -16.75 4.60
C LYS A 40 -1.38 -18.16 4.01
N HIS A 41 -2.42 -18.96 4.20
CA HIS A 41 -2.51 -20.31 3.65
C HIS A 41 -2.54 -20.36 2.11
N LEU A 42 -2.78 -19.24 1.46
CA LEU A 42 -2.79 -19.13 -0.02
C LEU A 42 -1.42 -18.85 -0.62
N LEU A 43 -0.41 -18.54 0.21
CA LEU A 43 0.96 -18.35 -0.24
C LEU A 43 1.58 -19.69 -0.62
N ILE A 44 2.05 -19.83 -1.85
CA ILE A 44 2.61 -21.10 -2.34
C ILE A 44 4.12 -21.07 -2.49
N ASN A 45 4.75 -19.91 -2.52
CA ASN A 45 6.18 -19.75 -2.70
C ASN A 45 6.88 -19.43 -1.38
N GLN A 46 8.18 -19.78 -1.29
CA GLN A 46 8.96 -19.55 -0.07
C GLN A 46 9.41 -18.11 0.12
N ASN A 47 9.63 -17.41 -0.98
CA ASN A 47 10.02 -16.00 -0.92
C ASN A 47 8.78 -15.13 -0.74
N ILE A 48 8.62 -14.56 0.43
CA ILE A 48 7.43 -13.77 0.77
C ILE A 48 7.75 -12.29 0.72
N ASP A 49 7.00 -11.57 -0.09
CA ASP A 49 7.01 -10.12 -0.14
C ASP A 49 5.90 -9.60 0.78
N ASN A 50 6.30 -9.12 1.95
CA ASN A 50 5.38 -8.57 2.94
C ASN A 50 5.39 -7.04 2.84
N PRO A 51 4.28 -6.40 2.41
CA PRO A 51 4.23 -4.95 2.29
C PRO A 51 4.18 -4.23 3.63
N LEU A 52 3.94 -4.94 4.73
CA LEU A 52 3.95 -4.36 6.07
C LEU A 52 5.29 -4.66 6.74
N ASP A 53 6.02 -3.60 7.07
CA ASP A 53 7.27 -3.65 7.84
C ASP A 53 7.10 -2.78 9.08
N GLY A 54 6.85 -3.43 10.24
CA GLY A 54 6.50 -2.70 11.45
C GLY A 54 5.20 -1.90 11.26
N ARG A 55 5.31 -0.59 11.20
CA ARG A 55 4.19 0.32 10.95
C ARG A 55 4.24 0.96 9.57
N VAL A 56 5.18 0.56 8.73
CA VAL A 56 5.29 1.08 7.35
C VAL A 56 4.58 0.12 6.40
N LEU A 57 3.57 0.62 5.72
CA LEU A 57 2.81 -0.15 4.74
C LEU A 57 3.11 0.38 3.34
N THR A 58 3.52 -0.53 2.46
CA THR A 58 3.69 -0.25 1.03
C THR A 58 2.37 -0.52 0.33
N VAL A 59 1.83 0.49 -0.34
CA VAL A 59 0.61 0.35 -1.14
C VAL A 59 0.89 0.67 -2.59
N LYS A 60 0.20 -0.05 -3.47
CA LYS A 60 0.26 0.20 -4.90
C LYS A 60 -0.63 1.39 -5.24
N VAL A 61 -0.11 2.30 -6.04
CA VAL A 61 -0.89 3.43 -6.58
C VAL A 61 -1.37 3.04 -7.97
N PRO A 62 -2.68 2.91 -8.21
CA PRO A 62 -3.18 2.64 -9.55
C PRO A 62 -2.74 3.76 -10.49
N PHE A 63 -2.03 3.39 -11.54
CA PHE A 63 -1.47 4.35 -12.49
C PHE A 63 -1.65 3.83 -13.92
N ARG A 64 -2.28 4.62 -14.77
CA ARG A 64 -2.55 4.27 -16.16
C ARG A 64 -2.67 5.54 -17.00
N TYR A 65 -2.25 5.47 -18.25
CA TYR A 65 -2.29 6.63 -19.14
C TYR A 65 -1.60 7.86 -18.54
N ARG A 66 -0.46 7.64 -17.87
CA ARG A 66 0.39 8.67 -17.25
C ARG A 66 -0.29 9.44 -16.13
N ARG A 67 -1.28 8.85 -15.47
CA ARG A 67 -1.96 9.48 -14.34
C ARG A 67 -2.40 8.49 -13.29
N VAL A 68 -2.57 9.01 -12.08
CA VAL A 68 -3.13 8.27 -10.95
C VAL A 68 -4.61 8.02 -11.20
N MET A 69 -5.04 6.76 -11.05
CA MET A 69 -6.39 6.33 -11.35
C MET A 69 -7.29 6.21 -10.11
N CYS A 70 -6.75 6.39 -8.91
CA CYS A 70 -7.58 6.44 -7.70
C CYS A 70 -8.15 7.84 -7.48
N GLU A 71 -9.15 7.93 -6.60
CA GLU A 71 -9.73 9.21 -6.23
C GLU A 71 -8.73 10.02 -5.40
N VAL A 72 -8.48 11.27 -5.82
CA VAL A 72 -7.56 12.17 -5.12
C VAL A 72 -8.27 13.50 -4.87
N LYS A 73 -8.29 13.91 -3.60
CA LYS A 73 -8.83 15.22 -3.19
C LYS A 73 -7.70 16.06 -2.59
N GLY A 74 -7.57 17.30 -3.03
CA GLY A 74 -6.52 18.20 -2.61
C GLY A 74 -5.22 17.96 -3.36
N ARG A 75 -4.11 17.77 -2.66
CA ARG A 75 -2.80 17.65 -3.28
C ARG A 75 -2.66 16.35 -4.08
N PRO A 76 -2.04 16.39 -5.27
CA PRO A 76 -1.72 15.18 -6.02
C PRO A 76 -0.80 14.25 -5.23
N ILE A 77 -0.97 12.93 -5.40
CA ILE A 77 -0.14 11.94 -4.72
C ILE A 77 1.33 12.14 -5.08
N GLN A 78 1.61 12.50 -6.32
CA GLN A 78 2.98 12.72 -6.80
C GLN A 78 3.68 13.89 -6.09
N SER A 79 2.93 14.80 -5.46
CA SER A 79 3.48 15.94 -4.75
C SER A 79 3.75 15.68 -3.26
N LEU A 80 3.32 14.54 -2.74
CA LEU A 80 3.49 14.21 -1.33
C LEU A 80 4.95 13.90 -1.03
N ILE A 81 5.43 14.41 0.08
CA ILE A 81 6.80 14.19 0.55
C ILE A 81 6.78 13.55 1.93
N LYS A 82 7.92 13.00 2.34
CA LYS A 82 8.08 12.40 3.66
C LYS A 82 7.63 13.36 4.75
N GLY A 83 6.81 12.87 5.66
CA GLY A 83 6.27 13.65 6.77
C GLY A 83 4.89 14.24 6.51
N ASP A 84 4.43 14.27 5.27
CA ASP A 84 3.08 14.76 4.97
C ASP A 84 2.04 13.84 5.57
N GLU A 85 0.99 14.44 6.14
CA GLU A 85 -0.15 13.71 6.69
C GLU A 85 -1.28 13.67 5.65
N VAL A 86 -1.85 12.48 5.45
CA VAL A 86 -2.88 12.28 4.44
C VAL A 86 -3.91 11.26 4.93
N SER A 87 -5.18 11.52 4.61
CA SER A 87 -6.27 10.54 4.80
C SER A 87 -6.33 9.63 3.59
N ILE A 88 -6.28 8.32 3.81
CA ILE A 88 -6.31 7.35 2.73
C ILE A 88 -7.39 6.29 2.92
N VAL A 89 -7.80 5.69 1.82
CA VAL A 89 -8.48 4.40 1.78
C VAL A 89 -7.59 3.46 0.97
N ALA A 90 -7.22 2.35 1.58
CA ALA A 90 -6.45 1.29 0.91
C ALA A 90 -7.22 -0.02 1.03
N ASP A 91 -7.26 -0.78 -0.06
CA ASP A 91 -7.98 -2.04 -0.14
C ASP A 91 -7.00 -3.21 -0.17
N PHE A 92 -7.31 -4.24 0.62
CA PHE A 92 -6.59 -5.51 0.55
C PHE A 92 -7.11 -6.32 -0.63
N LYS A 93 -6.26 -6.53 -1.63
CA LYS A 93 -6.63 -7.29 -2.83
C LYS A 93 -6.29 -8.78 -2.72
N GLY A 94 -5.72 -9.22 -1.61
CA GLY A 94 -5.44 -10.62 -1.35
C GLY A 94 -4.01 -11.01 -1.66
N ILE A 95 -3.84 -12.26 -2.10
CA ILE A 95 -2.54 -12.90 -2.30
C ILE A 95 -2.19 -12.89 -3.79
N TRP A 96 -0.91 -12.74 -4.08
CA TRP A 96 -0.36 -12.98 -5.41
C TRP A 96 0.77 -14.01 -5.32
N ASN A 97 0.89 -14.81 -6.38
CA ASN A 97 1.93 -15.83 -6.53
C ASN A 97 2.50 -15.71 -7.95
N VAL A 98 3.76 -15.31 -8.06
CA VAL A 98 4.44 -15.12 -9.35
C VAL A 98 5.86 -15.64 -9.27
N GLY A 99 6.22 -16.57 -10.14
CA GLY A 99 7.55 -17.17 -10.15
C GLY A 99 7.86 -17.83 -8.82
N THR A 100 8.96 -17.42 -8.20
CA THR A 100 9.40 -17.96 -6.89
C THR A 100 8.94 -17.10 -5.71
N TYR A 101 8.13 -16.07 -5.97
CA TYR A 101 7.67 -15.13 -4.96
C TYR A 101 6.17 -15.23 -4.74
N SER A 102 5.77 -14.97 -3.51
CA SER A 102 4.38 -14.76 -3.11
C SER A 102 4.29 -13.52 -2.24
N GLY A 103 3.15 -12.90 -2.21
CA GLY A 103 3.00 -11.71 -1.38
C GLY A 103 1.55 -11.30 -1.16
N PHE A 104 1.40 -10.20 -0.46
CA PHE A 104 0.12 -9.58 -0.16
C PHE A 104 -0.01 -8.30 -0.96
N SER A 105 -1.22 -8.00 -1.45
CA SER A 105 -1.44 -6.83 -2.28
C SER A 105 -2.38 -5.83 -1.59
N TRP A 106 -1.89 -4.62 -1.39
CA TRP A 106 -2.67 -3.48 -0.93
C TRP A 106 -2.65 -2.41 -2.00
N VAL A 107 -3.82 -1.87 -2.32
CA VAL A 107 -3.98 -0.88 -3.39
C VAL A 107 -4.65 0.37 -2.84
N LEU A 108 -4.09 1.53 -3.14
CA LEU A 108 -4.66 2.81 -2.76
C LEU A 108 -5.95 3.05 -3.54
N SER A 109 -7.03 3.30 -2.81
CA SER A 109 -8.36 3.56 -3.38
C SER A 109 -8.68 5.05 -3.40
N SER A 110 -8.25 5.79 -2.39
CA SER A 110 -8.41 7.25 -2.38
C SER A 110 -7.39 7.91 -1.46
N SER A 111 -7.15 9.19 -1.71
CA SER A 111 -6.36 10.04 -0.82
C SER A 111 -7.00 11.41 -0.70
N SER A 112 -6.85 12.04 0.48
CA SER A 112 -7.38 13.38 0.74
C SER A 112 -6.41 14.15 1.65
N VAL A 113 -6.02 15.31 1.20
CA VAL A 113 -5.11 16.20 1.93
C VAL A 113 -5.76 17.56 2.13
#